data_f441ce771501309cd3b503cebdc4530e
#
_entry.id   f441ce771501309cd3b503cebdc4530e
#
_cell.length_a   1.000
_cell.length_b   1.000
_cell.length_c   1.000
_cell.angle_alpha   90.00
_cell.angle_beta   90.00
_cell.angle_gamma   90.00
#
_symmetry.space_group_name_H-M   'P 1'
#
loop_
_entity.id
_entity.type
_entity.pdbx_description
1 polymer ?
#
loop_
_entity_poly.entity_id
_entity_poly.type
_entity_poly.pdbx_seq_one_letter_code
_entity_poly.pdbx_strand_id
1 'polypeptide(L)'
;MNFQAADWIVLVITLLGVIAFGIYKSSTSRNLEGYFLSNRQMPWWMVLLSIMGTQASAITFLTAPGQAYTDGMRFVQYYFGLPLAMIVLAITFVPLFHRLKLFTAYEFLEQRFDGKTRMLTSFLFLLSRGLSTGISVFAPSLVLHSMLGWDIYWTNIFMGGLLIIYTVTGGAKAVAYTQQLQFVIIYIAMFIAAYYAVQSLPEGVGFTDALHIAGKSGKLNVITTGQTELGFDWKDRYNIWSGLIGGFFLALSYFGTDQSQVGRYLTAKDEKQSRVSLLMNGLVKVPLQFLILLIGCLLFAYYSFFKAPAFFNQAQEQQVLASTYATEYREETAAFTQLQSRKKELATALSSALK
;
A
#
# COMPACT_ATOMS: atom_id res chain seq x y z
N MET A 1 -0.60 23.97 -5.48
CA MET A 1 0.17 23.49 -6.66
C MET A 1 -0.65 23.80 -7.91
N ASN A 2 -0.05 24.45 -8.90
CA ASN A 2 -0.75 24.68 -10.18
C ASN A 2 -0.38 23.50 -11.12
N PHE A 3 -1.34 22.63 -11.40
CA PHE A 3 -1.18 21.56 -12.38
C PHE A 3 -0.93 22.16 -13.76
N GLN A 4 0.17 21.74 -14.38
CA GLN A 4 0.48 22.11 -15.74
C GLN A 4 -0.24 21.19 -16.74
N ALA A 5 -0.36 21.61 -17.98
CA ALA A 5 -0.97 20.77 -19.03
C ALA A 5 -0.29 19.40 -19.17
N ALA A 6 1.03 19.33 -18.93
CA ALA A 6 1.80 18.09 -18.95
C ALA A 6 1.32 17.09 -17.89
N ASP A 7 1.00 17.55 -16.67
CA ASP A 7 0.53 16.69 -15.58
C ASP A 7 -0.82 16.06 -15.92
N TRP A 8 -1.73 16.84 -16.52
CA TRP A 8 -3.01 16.34 -17.00
C TRP A 8 -2.87 15.33 -18.14
N ILE A 9 -1.96 15.56 -19.08
CA ILE A 9 -1.68 14.65 -20.18
C ILE A 9 -1.16 13.31 -19.62
N VAL A 10 -0.21 13.33 -18.71
CA VAL A 10 0.35 12.13 -18.08
C VAL A 10 -0.74 11.37 -17.31
N LEU A 11 -1.56 12.06 -16.51
CA LEU A 11 -2.66 11.45 -15.75
C LEU A 11 -3.65 10.74 -16.69
N VAL A 12 -4.15 11.45 -17.70
CA VAL A 12 -5.18 10.93 -18.62
C VAL A 12 -4.64 9.78 -19.47
N ILE A 13 -3.44 9.94 -20.05
CA ILE A 13 -2.82 8.88 -20.88
C ILE A 13 -2.54 7.64 -20.06
N THR A 14 -2.02 7.77 -18.83
CA THR A 14 -1.76 6.62 -17.97
C THR A 14 -3.05 5.91 -17.59
N LEU A 15 -4.07 6.65 -17.18
CA LEU A 15 -5.36 6.10 -16.78
C LEU A 15 -6.05 5.37 -17.93
N LEU A 16 -6.20 6.04 -19.07
CA LEU A 16 -6.83 5.46 -20.25
C LEU A 16 -6.00 4.31 -20.84
N GLY A 17 -4.68 4.43 -20.82
CA GLY A 17 -3.77 3.38 -21.27
C GLY A 17 -3.90 2.09 -20.47
N VAL A 18 -3.98 2.18 -19.13
CA VAL A 18 -4.20 1.01 -18.27
C VAL A 18 -5.57 0.38 -18.52
N ILE A 19 -6.63 1.17 -18.64
CA ILE A 19 -7.98 0.68 -18.93
C ILE A 19 -8.03 0.00 -20.31
N ALA A 20 -7.54 0.65 -21.35
CA ALA A 20 -7.50 0.12 -22.70
C ALA A 20 -6.70 -1.20 -22.78
N PHE A 21 -5.54 -1.25 -22.11
CA PHE A 21 -4.73 -2.45 -22.02
C PHE A 21 -5.47 -3.60 -21.31
N GLY A 22 -6.18 -3.31 -20.22
CA GLY A 22 -7.02 -4.28 -19.51
C GLY A 22 -8.12 -4.85 -20.39
N ILE A 23 -8.87 -3.99 -21.07
CA ILE A 23 -9.94 -4.39 -22.01
C ILE A 23 -9.36 -5.23 -23.15
N TYR A 24 -8.26 -4.81 -23.75
CA TYR A 24 -7.59 -5.56 -24.83
C TYR A 24 -7.20 -6.98 -24.40
N LYS A 25 -6.69 -7.14 -23.17
CA LYS A 25 -6.30 -8.44 -22.63
C LYS A 25 -7.47 -9.29 -22.11
N SER A 26 -8.65 -8.71 -21.89
CA SER A 26 -9.83 -9.40 -21.34
C SER A 26 -10.61 -10.21 -22.39
N SER A 27 -10.41 -9.98 -23.67
CA SER A 27 -11.27 -10.47 -24.77
C SER A 27 -11.40 -12.00 -24.93
N THR A 28 -10.76 -12.78 -24.03
CA THR A 28 -10.65 -14.26 -24.20
C THR A 28 -11.46 -15.08 -23.18
N SER A 29 -12.04 -14.47 -22.15
CA SER A 29 -12.75 -15.24 -21.10
C SER A 29 -14.24 -15.30 -21.33
N ARG A 30 -14.71 -16.37 -22.03
CA ARG A 30 -16.14 -16.61 -22.34
C ARG A 30 -16.85 -17.51 -21.33
N ASN A 31 -16.17 -18.09 -20.35
CA ASN A 31 -16.72 -18.98 -19.34
C ASN A 31 -16.38 -18.50 -17.91
N LEU A 32 -17.10 -19.02 -16.91
CA LEU A 32 -16.89 -18.67 -15.50
C LEU A 32 -15.46 -18.99 -15.02
N GLU A 33 -14.89 -20.10 -15.44
CA GLU A 33 -13.54 -20.49 -15.06
C GLU A 33 -12.49 -19.53 -15.66
N GLY A 34 -12.69 -19.12 -16.93
CA GLY A 34 -11.85 -18.10 -17.56
C GLY A 34 -11.96 -16.75 -16.87
N TYR A 35 -13.16 -16.36 -16.46
CA TYR A 35 -13.41 -15.08 -15.81
C TYR A 35 -12.80 -15.00 -14.40
N PHE A 36 -13.01 -16.02 -13.56
CA PHE A 36 -12.55 -16.01 -12.16
C PHE A 36 -11.15 -16.57 -11.97
N LEU A 37 -10.78 -17.61 -12.71
CA LEU A 37 -9.54 -18.38 -12.52
C LEU A 37 -8.60 -18.32 -13.72
N SER A 38 -8.88 -17.51 -14.75
CA SER A 38 -8.03 -17.42 -15.96
C SER A 38 -7.74 -18.79 -16.60
N ASN A 39 -8.72 -19.73 -16.55
CA ASN A 39 -8.59 -21.13 -16.98
C ASN A 39 -7.39 -21.85 -16.33
N ARG A 40 -6.93 -21.41 -15.16
CA ARG A 40 -5.78 -21.98 -14.44
C ARG A 40 -4.53 -22.08 -15.32
N GLN A 41 -4.15 -21.04 -16.02
CA GLN A 41 -3.04 -21.05 -16.97
C GLN A 41 -1.93 -20.05 -16.62
N MET A 42 -2.02 -19.37 -15.48
CA MET A 42 -1.04 -18.36 -15.12
C MET A 42 0.27 -18.98 -14.58
N PRO A 43 1.43 -18.53 -15.08
CA PRO A 43 2.72 -18.90 -14.51
C PRO A 43 2.92 -18.23 -13.14
N TRP A 44 3.77 -18.80 -12.29
CA TRP A 44 4.00 -18.37 -10.91
C TRP A 44 4.35 -16.89 -10.76
N TRP A 45 5.16 -16.32 -11.67
CA TRP A 45 5.57 -14.94 -11.60
C TRP A 45 4.40 -13.95 -11.87
N MET A 46 3.48 -14.34 -12.77
CA MET A 46 2.27 -13.55 -13.03
C MET A 46 1.31 -13.63 -11.84
N VAL A 47 1.18 -14.81 -11.23
CA VAL A 47 0.40 -15.01 -10.02
C VAL A 47 1.01 -14.21 -8.86
N LEU A 48 2.33 -14.23 -8.68
CA LEU A 48 3.04 -13.41 -7.70
C LEU A 48 2.71 -11.93 -7.86
N LEU A 49 2.86 -11.39 -9.06
CA LEU A 49 2.56 -9.98 -9.33
C LEU A 49 1.08 -9.65 -9.11
N SER A 50 0.17 -10.59 -9.41
CA SER A 50 -1.26 -10.41 -9.13
C SER A 50 -1.56 -10.44 -7.62
N ILE A 51 -0.93 -11.32 -6.85
CA ILE A 51 -1.01 -11.34 -5.39
C ILE A 51 -0.51 -10.02 -4.82
N MET A 52 0.69 -9.59 -5.22
CA MET A 52 1.29 -8.34 -4.75
C MET A 52 0.44 -7.12 -5.16
N GLY A 53 -0.10 -7.11 -6.38
CA GLY A 53 -0.98 -6.05 -6.89
C GLY A 53 -2.29 -5.95 -6.13
N THR A 54 -2.84 -7.06 -5.70
CA THR A 54 -4.06 -7.07 -4.88
C THR A 54 -3.82 -6.48 -3.48
N GLN A 55 -2.59 -6.53 -2.98
CA GLN A 55 -2.19 -5.90 -1.71
C GLN A 55 -1.74 -4.45 -1.88
N ALA A 56 -1.28 -4.09 -3.07
CA ALA A 56 -0.75 -2.77 -3.36
C ALA A 56 -1.89 -1.79 -3.65
N SER A 57 -2.07 -0.84 -2.78
CA SER A 57 -3.09 0.20 -2.91
C SER A 57 -2.45 1.59 -2.77
N ALA A 58 -3.21 2.65 -3.04
CA ALA A 58 -2.80 4.01 -2.75
C ALA A 58 -2.35 4.17 -1.28
N ILE A 59 -3.03 3.49 -0.34
CA ILE A 59 -2.65 3.47 1.08
C ILE A 59 -1.21 2.95 1.24
N THR A 60 -0.83 1.87 0.55
CA THR A 60 0.52 1.30 0.64
C THR A 60 1.60 2.30 0.19
N PHE A 61 1.38 3.00 -0.91
CA PHE A 61 2.42 3.85 -1.53
C PHE A 61 2.38 5.30 -1.08
N LEU A 62 1.26 5.78 -0.53
CA LEU A 62 1.14 7.13 0.01
C LEU A 62 1.22 7.16 1.53
N THR A 63 0.50 6.25 2.21
CA THR A 63 0.40 6.29 3.68
C THR A 63 1.60 5.62 4.34
N ALA A 64 2.18 4.55 3.78
CA ALA A 64 3.33 3.89 4.41
C ALA A 64 4.60 4.76 4.46
N PRO A 65 4.95 5.57 3.43
CA PRO A 65 5.98 6.60 3.59
C PRO A 65 5.65 7.63 4.68
N GLY A 66 4.38 8.06 4.77
CA GLY A 66 3.91 8.93 5.87
C GLY A 66 4.08 8.29 7.25
N GLN A 67 3.78 6.99 7.37
CA GLN A 67 4.01 6.22 8.59
C GLN A 67 5.50 6.15 8.94
N ALA A 68 6.39 5.96 7.97
CA ALA A 68 7.82 5.96 8.21
C ALA A 68 8.37 7.35 8.56
N TYR A 69 7.77 8.41 8.03
CA TYR A 69 8.08 9.78 8.41
C TYR A 69 7.83 10.02 9.91
N THR A 70 6.70 9.53 10.44
CA THR A 70 6.32 9.70 11.86
C THR A 70 7.02 8.69 12.78
N ASP A 71 6.91 7.39 12.49
CA ASP A 71 7.32 6.29 13.37
C ASP A 71 8.62 5.58 12.96
N GLY A 72 9.19 5.96 11.82
CA GLY A 72 10.39 5.31 11.28
C GLY A 72 10.08 3.97 10.60
N MET A 73 11.15 3.19 10.39
CA MET A 73 11.08 1.93 9.63
C MET A 73 10.51 0.77 10.43
N ARG A 74 10.22 0.93 11.71
CA ARG A 74 9.76 -0.18 12.58
C ARG A 74 8.43 -0.81 12.15
N PHE A 75 7.64 -0.12 11.33
CA PHE A 75 6.43 -0.70 10.71
C PHE A 75 6.74 -1.95 9.86
N VAL A 76 7.95 -2.11 9.32
CA VAL A 76 8.32 -3.29 8.53
C VAL A 76 8.22 -4.60 9.32
N GLN A 77 8.37 -4.55 10.66
CA GLN A 77 8.26 -5.73 11.54
C GLN A 77 6.92 -6.45 11.34
N TYR A 78 5.87 -5.69 11.00
CA TYR A 78 4.55 -6.24 10.70
C TYR A 78 4.53 -7.29 9.57
N TYR A 79 5.52 -7.24 8.69
CA TYR A 79 5.67 -8.19 7.59
C TYR A 79 6.58 -9.38 7.89
N PHE A 80 7.22 -9.44 9.07
CA PHE A 80 8.16 -10.53 9.39
C PHE A 80 7.46 -11.88 9.60
N GLY A 81 6.18 -11.87 10.02
CA GLY A 81 5.36 -13.08 10.09
C GLY A 81 4.90 -13.62 8.73
N LEU A 82 4.93 -12.79 7.68
CA LEU A 82 4.41 -13.13 6.35
C LEU A 82 5.13 -14.35 5.72
N PRO A 83 6.48 -14.44 5.66
CA PRO A 83 7.15 -15.61 5.08
C PRO A 83 6.76 -16.93 5.75
N LEU A 84 6.62 -16.91 7.08
CA LEU A 84 6.20 -18.09 7.86
C LEU A 84 4.77 -18.51 7.50
N ALA A 85 3.86 -17.55 7.39
CA ALA A 85 2.49 -17.81 6.95
C ALA A 85 2.43 -18.38 5.53
N MET A 86 3.26 -17.86 4.61
CA MET A 86 3.35 -18.37 3.23
C MET A 86 3.83 -19.83 3.19
N ILE A 87 4.76 -20.23 4.04
CA ILE A 87 5.21 -21.63 4.16
C ILE A 87 4.04 -22.52 4.61
N VAL A 88 3.33 -22.14 5.67
CA VAL A 88 2.19 -22.91 6.17
C VAL A 88 1.11 -23.06 5.10
N LEU A 89 0.74 -21.96 4.42
CA LEU A 89 -0.26 -21.98 3.36
C LEU A 89 0.16 -22.83 2.16
N ALA A 90 1.42 -22.75 1.76
CA ALA A 90 1.96 -23.54 0.65
C ALA A 90 1.94 -25.07 0.95
N ILE A 91 2.08 -25.45 2.21
CA ILE A 91 2.08 -26.88 2.61
C ILE A 91 0.65 -27.38 2.87
N THR A 92 -0.27 -26.54 3.37
CA THR A 92 -1.59 -26.97 3.84
C THR A 92 -2.73 -26.57 2.88
N PHE A 93 -2.96 -25.28 2.68
CA PHE A 93 -4.14 -24.77 1.95
C PHE A 93 -4.02 -24.95 0.44
N VAL A 94 -2.84 -24.72 -0.14
CA VAL A 94 -2.65 -24.84 -1.60
C VAL A 94 -2.93 -26.26 -2.08
N PRO A 95 -2.35 -27.34 -1.50
CA PRO A 95 -2.69 -28.70 -1.90
C PRO A 95 -4.16 -29.02 -1.73
N LEU A 96 -4.75 -28.59 -0.61
CA LEU A 96 -6.16 -28.83 -0.31
C LEU A 96 -7.08 -28.22 -1.38
N PHE A 97 -6.88 -26.95 -1.71
CA PHE A 97 -7.73 -26.24 -2.67
C PHE A 97 -7.52 -26.72 -4.11
N HIS A 98 -6.30 -27.08 -4.50
CA HIS A 98 -6.02 -27.66 -5.81
C HIS A 98 -6.62 -29.06 -5.97
N ARG A 99 -6.53 -29.90 -4.93
CA ARG A 99 -7.11 -31.26 -4.93
C ARG A 99 -8.64 -31.23 -5.07
N LEU A 100 -9.30 -30.29 -4.40
CA LEU A 100 -10.74 -30.14 -4.42
C LEU A 100 -11.25 -29.34 -5.63
N LYS A 101 -10.35 -28.80 -6.47
CA LYS A 101 -10.66 -27.96 -7.64
C LYS A 101 -11.62 -26.81 -7.37
N LEU A 102 -11.49 -26.17 -6.21
CA LEU A 102 -12.42 -25.13 -5.74
C LEU A 102 -12.34 -23.90 -6.63
N PHE A 103 -13.48 -23.21 -6.78
CA PHE A 103 -13.56 -21.85 -7.34
C PHE A 103 -13.36 -20.79 -6.27
N THR A 104 -13.88 -21.05 -5.07
CA THR A 104 -13.76 -20.15 -3.93
C THR A 104 -13.35 -20.91 -2.67
N ALA A 105 -12.69 -20.24 -1.73
CA ALA A 105 -12.38 -20.82 -0.42
C ALA A 105 -13.64 -21.28 0.33
N TYR A 106 -14.80 -20.67 0.04
CA TYR A 106 -16.05 -20.94 0.75
C TYR A 106 -16.74 -22.22 0.26
N GLU A 107 -16.44 -22.72 -0.93
CA GLU A 107 -16.87 -24.04 -1.39
C GLU A 107 -16.30 -25.16 -0.52
N PHE A 108 -15.11 -24.98 0.04
CA PHE A 108 -14.56 -25.92 1.01
C PHE A 108 -15.45 -26.03 2.24
N LEU A 109 -15.99 -24.91 2.72
CA LEU A 109 -16.89 -24.90 3.89
C LEU A 109 -18.21 -25.60 3.60
N GLU A 110 -18.76 -25.46 2.38
CA GLU A 110 -19.95 -26.20 1.96
C GLU A 110 -19.72 -27.70 1.94
N GLN A 111 -18.58 -28.14 1.38
CA GLN A 111 -18.24 -29.57 1.32
C GLN A 111 -17.94 -30.18 2.70
N ARG A 112 -17.46 -29.35 3.64
CA ARG A 112 -17.08 -29.82 4.98
C ARG A 112 -18.22 -29.75 5.99
N PHE A 113 -19.09 -28.75 5.85
CA PHE A 113 -20.20 -28.45 6.76
C PHE A 113 -21.53 -28.48 6.00
N ASP A 114 -21.99 -27.31 5.52
CA ASP A 114 -23.24 -27.17 4.80
C ASP A 114 -23.31 -25.90 3.94
N GLY A 115 -24.36 -25.78 3.12
CA GLY A 115 -24.60 -24.60 2.28
C GLY A 115 -24.89 -23.32 3.08
N LYS A 116 -25.45 -23.43 4.30
CA LYS A 116 -25.70 -22.24 5.15
C LYS A 116 -24.41 -21.62 5.64
N THR A 117 -23.43 -22.45 6.01
CA THR A 117 -22.08 -22.01 6.42
C THR A 117 -21.38 -21.31 5.25
N ARG A 118 -21.43 -21.84 4.03
CA ARG A 118 -20.92 -21.17 2.82
C ARG A 118 -21.59 -19.82 2.61
N MET A 119 -22.90 -19.76 2.68
CA MET A 119 -23.67 -18.53 2.45
C MET A 119 -23.33 -17.45 3.47
N LEU A 120 -23.29 -17.78 4.76
CA LEU A 120 -22.91 -16.86 5.82
C LEU A 120 -21.50 -16.31 5.64
N THR A 121 -20.54 -17.18 5.38
CA THR A 121 -19.13 -16.79 5.22
C THR A 121 -18.93 -15.92 3.98
N SER A 122 -19.61 -16.25 2.86
CA SER A 122 -19.60 -15.44 1.64
C SER A 122 -20.22 -14.06 1.88
N PHE A 123 -21.31 -13.98 2.63
CA PHE A 123 -21.94 -12.69 3.00
C PHE A 123 -20.99 -11.83 3.85
N LEU A 124 -20.39 -12.40 4.89
CA LEU A 124 -19.41 -11.70 5.73
C LEU A 124 -18.20 -11.21 4.93
N PHE A 125 -17.71 -12.02 3.99
CA PHE A 125 -16.66 -11.61 3.08
C PHE A 125 -17.07 -10.42 2.21
N LEU A 126 -18.25 -10.47 1.59
CA LEU A 126 -18.75 -9.39 0.73
C LEU A 126 -18.93 -8.09 1.53
N LEU A 127 -19.47 -8.17 2.75
CA LEU A 127 -19.61 -7.03 3.63
C LEU A 127 -18.25 -6.41 3.99
N SER A 128 -17.30 -7.25 4.45
CA SER A 128 -15.93 -6.82 4.78
C SER A 128 -15.21 -6.20 3.56
N ARG A 129 -15.35 -6.82 2.38
CA ARG A 129 -14.75 -6.32 1.15
C ARG A 129 -15.41 -5.04 0.64
N GLY A 130 -16.71 -4.91 0.76
CA GLY A 130 -17.43 -3.68 0.43
C GLY A 130 -16.91 -2.49 1.23
N LEU A 131 -16.81 -2.65 2.56
CA LEU A 131 -16.26 -1.61 3.44
C LEU A 131 -14.79 -1.30 3.12
N SER A 132 -13.96 -2.32 2.94
CA SER A 132 -12.54 -2.15 2.60
C SER A 132 -12.33 -1.48 1.24
N THR A 133 -13.16 -1.80 0.24
CA THR A 133 -13.12 -1.18 -1.09
C THR A 133 -13.52 0.30 -1.00
N GLY A 134 -14.54 0.63 -0.20
CA GLY A 134 -14.94 2.01 0.06
C GLY A 134 -13.77 2.87 0.58
N ILE A 135 -13.04 2.38 1.58
CA ILE A 135 -11.84 3.06 2.12
C ILE A 135 -10.74 3.15 1.04
N SER A 136 -10.55 2.10 0.24
CA SER A 136 -9.53 2.07 -0.81
C SER A 136 -9.81 3.05 -1.96
N VAL A 137 -11.07 3.35 -2.25
CA VAL A 137 -11.48 4.38 -3.22
C VAL A 137 -11.41 5.78 -2.60
N PHE A 138 -11.78 5.91 -1.32
CA PHE A 138 -11.77 7.19 -0.62
C PHE A 138 -10.37 7.79 -0.49
N ALA A 139 -9.35 6.98 -0.18
CA ALA A 139 -7.99 7.48 0.04
C ALA A 139 -7.39 8.22 -1.19
N PRO A 140 -7.37 7.67 -2.42
CA PRO A 140 -6.92 8.41 -3.60
C PRO A 140 -7.85 9.59 -3.95
N SER A 141 -9.16 9.48 -3.68
CA SER A 141 -10.10 10.58 -3.90
C SER A 141 -9.81 11.77 -2.98
N LEU A 142 -9.40 11.53 -1.74
CA LEU A 142 -8.97 12.57 -0.81
C LEU A 142 -7.71 13.29 -1.31
N VAL A 143 -6.74 12.54 -1.88
CA VAL A 143 -5.54 13.13 -2.47
C VAL A 143 -5.90 14.02 -3.67
N LEU A 144 -6.74 13.53 -4.58
CA LEU A 144 -7.21 14.32 -5.72
C LEU A 144 -8.00 15.56 -5.28
N HIS A 145 -8.87 15.42 -4.28
CA HIS A 145 -9.59 16.56 -3.69
C HIS A 145 -8.62 17.61 -3.15
N SER A 146 -7.60 17.21 -2.38
CA SER A 146 -6.64 18.14 -1.78
C SER A 146 -5.74 18.82 -2.81
N MET A 147 -5.42 18.12 -3.92
CA MET A 147 -4.53 18.62 -4.97
C MET A 147 -5.24 19.44 -6.04
N LEU A 148 -6.44 19.00 -6.45
CA LEU A 148 -7.18 19.56 -7.58
C LEU A 148 -8.34 20.48 -7.13
N GLY A 149 -8.71 20.46 -5.85
CA GLY A 149 -9.86 21.16 -5.33
C GLY A 149 -11.22 20.59 -5.77
N TRP A 150 -11.24 19.37 -6.33
CA TRP A 150 -12.47 18.72 -6.76
C TRP A 150 -13.34 18.35 -5.56
N ASP A 151 -14.67 18.38 -5.75
CA ASP A 151 -15.58 17.88 -4.71
C ASP A 151 -15.35 16.40 -4.44
N ILE A 152 -15.25 16.03 -3.16
CA ILE A 152 -14.86 14.69 -2.75
C ILE A 152 -15.90 13.63 -3.11
N TYR A 153 -17.20 13.98 -3.11
CA TYR A 153 -18.26 13.04 -3.46
C TYR A 153 -18.21 12.68 -4.96
N TRP A 154 -18.07 13.68 -5.81
CA TRP A 154 -17.94 13.47 -7.25
C TRP A 154 -16.64 12.75 -7.62
N THR A 155 -15.55 13.05 -6.92
CA THR A 155 -14.28 12.35 -7.11
C THR A 155 -14.39 10.87 -6.75
N ASN A 156 -15.08 10.53 -5.63
CA ASN A 156 -15.34 9.15 -5.25
C ASN A 156 -16.22 8.42 -6.27
N ILE A 157 -17.29 9.05 -6.75
CA ILE A 157 -18.19 8.47 -7.76
C ILE A 157 -17.43 8.20 -9.06
N PHE A 158 -16.61 9.15 -9.50
CA PHE A 158 -15.80 9.02 -10.71
C PHE A 158 -14.78 7.87 -10.58
N MET A 159 -14.00 7.84 -9.49
CA MET A 159 -13.00 6.79 -9.26
C MET A 159 -13.65 5.42 -9.10
N GLY A 160 -14.72 5.32 -8.33
CA GLY A 160 -15.47 4.07 -8.15
C GLY A 160 -16.12 3.59 -9.45
N GLY A 161 -16.69 4.49 -10.25
CA GLY A 161 -17.28 4.18 -11.54
C GLY A 161 -16.25 3.62 -12.53
N LEU A 162 -15.09 4.25 -12.65
CA LEU A 162 -13.98 3.74 -13.48
C LEU A 162 -13.51 2.35 -13.04
N LEU A 163 -13.40 2.14 -11.72
CA LEU A 163 -13.01 0.84 -11.15
C LEU A 163 -14.02 -0.24 -11.52
N ILE A 164 -15.32 0.03 -11.41
CA ILE A 164 -16.39 -0.92 -11.76
C ILE A 164 -16.33 -1.27 -13.26
N ILE A 165 -16.27 -0.27 -14.14
CA ILE A 165 -16.22 -0.46 -15.60
C ILE A 165 -15.05 -1.38 -15.97
N TYR A 166 -13.86 -1.06 -15.49
CA TYR A 166 -12.64 -1.80 -15.79
C TYR A 166 -12.66 -3.24 -15.22
N THR A 167 -13.17 -3.42 -13.99
CA THR A 167 -13.12 -4.72 -13.30
C THR A 167 -14.19 -5.68 -13.86
N VAL A 168 -15.41 -5.19 -14.11
CA VAL A 168 -16.50 -6.02 -14.63
C VAL A 168 -16.20 -6.52 -16.05
N THR A 169 -15.59 -5.68 -16.90
CA THR A 169 -15.28 -6.08 -18.27
C THR A 169 -14.05 -7.00 -18.37
N GLY A 170 -13.13 -6.96 -17.39
CA GLY A 170 -11.80 -7.53 -17.54
C GLY A 170 -11.59 -8.94 -16.98
N GLY A 171 -12.29 -9.35 -15.94
CA GLY A 171 -12.05 -10.61 -15.24
C GLY A 171 -10.63 -10.74 -14.63
N ALA A 172 -10.33 -11.93 -14.09
CA ALA A 172 -9.06 -12.16 -13.35
C ALA A 172 -7.81 -11.98 -14.22
N LYS A 173 -7.87 -12.36 -15.51
CA LYS A 173 -6.74 -12.26 -16.44
C LYS A 173 -6.37 -10.81 -16.73
N ALA A 174 -7.36 -9.98 -17.07
CA ALA A 174 -7.12 -8.57 -17.35
C ALA A 174 -6.59 -7.84 -16.11
N VAL A 175 -7.18 -8.10 -14.94
CA VAL A 175 -6.71 -7.53 -13.67
C VAL A 175 -5.24 -7.89 -13.42
N ALA A 176 -4.82 -9.15 -13.64
CA ALA A 176 -3.43 -9.57 -13.45
C ALA A 176 -2.47 -8.81 -14.39
N TYR A 177 -2.81 -8.65 -15.67
CA TYR A 177 -1.97 -7.91 -16.62
C TYR A 177 -1.89 -6.40 -16.32
N THR A 178 -3.02 -5.77 -15.96
CA THR A 178 -3.02 -4.35 -15.59
C THR A 178 -2.26 -4.10 -14.29
N GLN A 179 -2.35 -5.00 -13.32
CA GLN A 179 -1.56 -4.92 -12.09
C GLN A 179 -0.05 -4.97 -12.37
N GLN A 180 0.41 -5.79 -13.32
CA GLN A 180 1.81 -5.80 -13.71
C GLN A 180 2.27 -4.45 -14.27
N LEU A 181 1.49 -3.87 -15.19
CA LEU A 181 1.80 -2.55 -15.77
C LEU A 181 1.80 -1.47 -14.68
N GLN A 182 0.79 -1.49 -13.80
CA GLN A 182 0.71 -0.56 -12.67
C GLN A 182 1.92 -0.68 -11.74
N PHE A 183 2.37 -1.89 -11.45
CA PHE A 183 3.57 -2.10 -10.64
C PHE A 183 4.80 -1.43 -11.25
N VAL A 184 5.05 -1.65 -12.54
CA VAL A 184 6.19 -1.04 -13.23
C VAL A 184 6.13 0.48 -13.11
N ILE A 185 4.96 1.08 -13.38
CA ILE A 185 4.76 2.54 -13.29
C ILE A 185 4.99 3.03 -11.85
N ILE A 186 4.41 2.35 -10.85
CA ILE A 186 4.55 2.72 -9.44
C ILE A 186 6.01 2.65 -8.99
N TYR A 187 6.74 1.58 -9.35
CA TYR A 187 8.17 1.46 -8.99
C TYR A 187 9.01 2.58 -9.60
N ILE A 188 8.80 2.87 -10.89
CA ILE A 188 9.50 3.98 -11.55
C ILE A 188 9.18 5.30 -10.81
N ALA A 189 7.91 5.55 -10.52
CA ALA A 189 7.50 6.76 -9.79
C ALA A 189 8.12 6.84 -8.38
N MET A 190 8.22 5.72 -7.67
CA MET A 190 8.87 5.67 -6.35
C MET A 190 10.38 5.97 -6.42
N PHE A 191 11.09 5.41 -7.41
CA PHE A 191 12.50 5.72 -7.60
C PHE A 191 12.71 7.19 -7.97
N ILE A 192 11.86 7.75 -8.82
CA ILE A 192 11.87 9.17 -9.15
C ILE A 192 11.61 10.03 -7.90
N ALA A 193 10.62 9.67 -7.08
CA ALA A 193 10.32 10.37 -5.83
C ALA A 193 11.50 10.32 -4.84
N ALA A 194 12.13 9.15 -4.67
CA ALA A 194 13.33 9.01 -3.84
C ALA A 194 14.50 9.84 -4.37
N TYR A 195 14.71 9.83 -5.68
CA TYR A 195 15.74 10.64 -6.35
C TYR A 195 15.54 12.15 -6.08
N TYR A 196 14.31 12.64 -6.32
CA TYR A 196 14.00 14.05 -6.07
C TYR A 196 14.08 14.43 -4.60
N ALA A 197 13.68 13.54 -3.68
CA ALA A 197 13.81 13.78 -2.24
C ALA A 197 15.27 14.00 -1.83
N VAL A 198 16.21 13.27 -2.45
CA VAL A 198 17.65 13.44 -2.20
C VAL A 198 18.23 14.65 -2.94
N GLN A 199 17.87 14.84 -4.20
CA GLN A 199 18.37 15.94 -5.02
C GLN A 199 17.94 17.31 -4.49
N SER A 200 16.79 17.39 -3.83
CA SER A 200 16.27 18.63 -3.24
C SER A 200 16.84 18.96 -1.86
N LEU A 201 17.79 18.16 -1.36
CA LEU A 201 18.50 18.48 -0.11
C LEU A 201 19.41 19.70 -0.32
N PRO A 202 19.81 20.40 0.77
CA PRO A 202 20.74 21.51 0.68
C PRO A 202 22.07 21.11 0.07
N GLU A 203 22.78 22.07 -0.54
CA GLU A 203 24.13 21.85 -1.08
C GLU A 203 25.06 21.22 -0.04
N GLY A 204 25.75 20.16 -0.45
CA GLY A 204 26.65 19.41 0.41
C GLY A 204 26.00 18.37 1.33
N VAL A 205 24.68 18.19 1.27
CA VAL A 205 23.95 17.10 1.97
C VAL A 205 23.50 16.07 0.96
N GLY A 206 24.13 14.89 1.02
CA GLY A 206 23.83 13.78 0.09
C GLY A 206 22.89 12.73 0.68
N PHE A 207 22.75 11.64 -0.07
CA PHE A 207 21.94 10.48 0.37
C PHE A 207 22.42 9.89 1.70
N THR A 208 23.74 9.77 1.88
CA THR A 208 24.33 9.23 3.11
C THR A 208 24.03 10.11 4.31
N ASP A 209 24.11 11.44 4.13
CA ASP A 209 23.80 12.39 5.21
C ASP A 209 22.33 12.34 5.59
N ALA A 210 21.43 12.20 4.59
CA ALA A 210 20.00 12.00 4.85
C ALA A 210 19.74 10.73 5.68
N LEU A 211 20.44 9.64 5.39
CA LEU A 211 20.34 8.41 6.19
C LEU A 211 20.91 8.62 7.60
N HIS A 212 22.02 9.33 7.77
CA HIS A 212 22.57 9.65 9.09
C HIS A 212 21.60 10.50 9.91
N ILE A 213 20.98 11.52 9.32
CA ILE A 213 20.00 12.39 9.99
C ILE A 213 18.79 11.56 10.42
N ALA A 214 18.24 10.74 9.52
CA ALA A 214 17.12 9.85 9.83
C ALA A 214 17.51 8.81 10.90
N GLY A 215 18.71 8.24 10.82
CA GLY A 215 19.23 7.25 11.76
C GLY A 215 19.42 7.81 13.17
N LYS A 216 20.08 8.99 13.29
CA LYS A 216 20.26 9.66 14.58
C LYS A 216 18.94 10.09 15.21
N SER A 217 17.92 10.34 14.39
CA SER A 217 16.55 10.63 14.85
C SER A 217 15.72 9.35 15.13
N GLY A 218 16.33 8.17 15.11
CA GLY A 218 15.67 6.88 15.37
C GLY A 218 14.76 6.37 14.24
N LYS A 219 14.71 7.07 13.10
CA LYS A 219 13.79 6.72 11.99
C LYS A 219 14.22 5.46 11.23
N LEU A 220 15.50 5.07 11.29
CA LEU A 220 16.01 3.85 10.68
C LEU A 220 15.98 2.63 11.63
N ASN A 221 15.47 2.78 12.85
CA ASN A 221 15.30 1.65 13.74
C ASN A 221 14.24 0.70 13.19
N VAL A 222 14.67 -0.52 12.85
CA VAL A 222 13.82 -1.54 12.26
C VAL A 222 13.21 -2.42 13.34
N ILE A 223 14.06 -2.93 14.25
CA ILE A 223 13.65 -3.87 15.27
C ILE A 223 13.51 -3.15 16.61
N THR A 224 12.32 -3.23 17.17
CA THR A 224 12.00 -2.79 18.52
C THR A 224 11.41 -3.94 19.30
N THR A 225 11.79 -4.08 20.57
CA THR A 225 11.36 -5.20 21.41
C THR A 225 10.08 -4.92 22.17
N GLY A 226 9.63 -3.66 22.18
CA GLY A 226 8.51 -3.20 23.02
C GLY A 226 8.90 -3.07 24.51
N GLN A 227 10.18 -3.23 24.86
CA GLN A 227 10.66 -3.06 26.22
C GLN A 227 11.05 -1.60 26.47
N THR A 228 10.62 -1.08 27.61
CA THR A 228 10.97 0.23 28.15
C THR A 228 11.60 0.06 29.54
N GLU A 229 12.11 1.12 30.14
CA GLU A 229 12.62 1.10 31.51
C GLU A 229 11.56 0.68 32.54
N LEU A 230 10.27 0.84 32.23
CA LEU A 230 9.13 0.47 33.05
C LEU A 230 8.58 -0.94 32.76
N GLY A 231 9.24 -1.71 31.90
CA GLY A 231 8.82 -3.02 31.44
C GLY A 231 8.28 -3.04 30.02
N PHE A 232 7.49 -4.08 29.69
CA PHE A 232 6.94 -4.24 28.35
C PHE A 232 5.78 -3.27 28.09
N ASP A 233 5.89 -2.46 27.02
CA ASP A 233 4.82 -1.54 26.61
C ASP A 233 3.79 -2.26 25.73
N TRP A 234 2.66 -2.63 26.35
CA TRP A 234 1.53 -3.26 25.66
C TRP A 234 0.82 -2.33 24.66
N LYS A 235 1.10 -1.04 24.68
CA LYS A 235 0.52 -0.06 23.75
C LYS A 235 1.39 0.12 22.50
N ASP A 236 2.65 -0.35 22.53
CA ASP A 236 3.52 -0.29 21.36
C ASP A 236 3.03 -1.26 20.27
N ARG A 237 2.51 -0.69 19.20
CA ARG A 237 1.92 -1.44 18.08
C ARG A 237 2.95 -2.16 17.24
N TYR A 238 4.15 -1.59 17.11
CA TYR A 238 5.17 -2.04 16.17
C TYR A 238 6.41 -2.55 16.93
N ASN A 239 6.33 -3.76 17.40
CA ASN A 239 7.44 -4.47 18.00
C ASN A 239 7.61 -5.86 17.36
N ILE A 240 8.75 -6.51 17.62
CA ILE A 240 9.09 -7.80 16.96
C ILE A 240 8.05 -8.89 17.25
N TRP A 241 7.46 -8.89 18.44
CA TRP A 241 6.49 -9.90 18.84
C TRP A 241 5.15 -9.72 18.12
N SER A 242 4.65 -8.48 18.08
CA SER A 242 3.45 -8.16 17.29
C SER A 242 3.66 -8.43 15.81
N GLY A 243 4.86 -8.18 15.29
CA GLY A 243 5.23 -8.43 13.90
C GLY A 243 5.31 -9.90 13.55
N LEU A 244 6.01 -10.71 14.36
CA LEU A 244 6.14 -12.13 14.11
C LEU A 244 4.83 -12.89 14.36
N ILE A 245 4.23 -12.70 15.53
CA ILE A 245 3.05 -13.47 15.93
C ILE A 245 1.79 -12.88 15.28
N GLY A 246 1.53 -11.58 15.52
CA GLY A 246 0.36 -10.91 14.97
C GLY A 246 0.38 -10.88 13.45
N GLY A 247 1.53 -10.52 12.84
CA GLY A 247 1.73 -10.53 11.40
C GLY A 247 1.58 -11.91 10.78
N PHE A 248 2.04 -12.97 11.45
CA PHE A 248 1.85 -14.36 11.01
C PHE A 248 0.37 -14.75 10.93
N PHE A 249 -0.38 -14.58 12.02
CA PHE A 249 -1.80 -14.96 12.04
C PHE A 249 -2.65 -14.10 11.12
N LEU A 250 -2.32 -12.79 11.01
CA LEU A 250 -2.98 -11.93 10.05
C LEU A 250 -2.75 -12.38 8.61
N ALA A 251 -1.49 -12.68 8.25
CA ALA A 251 -1.16 -13.15 6.91
C ALA A 251 -1.79 -14.51 6.63
N LEU A 252 -1.79 -15.42 7.62
CA LEU A 252 -2.43 -16.74 7.51
C LEU A 252 -3.93 -16.61 7.23
N SER A 253 -4.63 -15.74 7.95
CA SER A 253 -6.04 -15.44 7.72
C SER A 253 -6.25 -14.82 6.33
N TYR A 254 -5.50 -13.76 6.00
CA TYR A 254 -5.68 -13.02 4.76
C TYR A 254 -5.45 -13.86 3.51
N PHE A 255 -4.40 -14.68 3.49
CA PHE A 255 -4.08 -15.53 2.34
C PHE A 255 -4.76 -16.91 2.37
N GLY A 256 -5.27 -17.34 3.52
CA GLY A 256 -5.94 -18.64 3.66
C GLY A 256 -7.44 -18.58 3.45
N THR A 257 -8.10 -17.46 3.80
CA THR A 257 -9.57 -17.39 3.82
C THR A 257 -10.17 -16.27 2.98
N ASP A 258 -9.40 -15.22 2.68
CA ASP A 258 -9.91 -14.12 1.90
C ASP A 258 -9.90 -14.44 0.40
N GLN A 259 -11.09 -14.51 -0.22
CA GLN A 259 -11.24 -14.86 -1.62
C GLN A 259 -10.46 -13.94 -2.58
N SER A 260 -10.24 -12.68 -2.20
CA SER A 260 -9.45 -11.77 -3.04
C SER A 260 -8.00 -12.21 -3.21
N GLN A 261 -7.44 -12.94 -2.24
CA GLN A 261 -6.09 -13.51 -2.30
C GLN A 261 -6.11 -14.99 -2.74
N VAL A 262 -7.03 -15.78 -2.18
CA VAL A 262 -7.20 -17.18 -2.55
C VAL A 262 -7.44 -17.31 -4.05
N GLY A 263 -8.35 -16.50 -4.60
CA GLY A 263 -8.62 -16.48 -6.03
C GLY A 263 -7.40 -16.21 -6.89
N ARG A 264 -6.37 -15.46 -6.37
CA ARG A 264 -5.16 -15.18 -7.16
C ARG A 264 -4.27 -16.41 -7.32
N TYR A 265 -3.91 -17.10 -6.23
CA TYR A 265 -3.05 -18.25 -6.38
C TYR A 265 -3.75 -19.49 -6.98
N LEU A 266 -5.08 -19.53 -6.98
CA LEU A 266 -5.85 -20.55 -7.70
C LEU A 266 -5.87 -20.35 -9.23
N THR A 267 -5.44 -19.19 -9.76
CA THR A 267 -5.27 -18.97 -11.21
C THR A 267 -4.04 -19.66 -11.77
N ALA A 268 -3.14 -20.16 -10.92
CA ALA A 268 -1.91 -20.81 -11.33
C ALA A 268 -2.16 -22.08 -12.11
N LYS A 269 -1.24 -22.39 -13.04
CA LYS A 269 -1.31 -23.57 -13.91
C LYS A 269 -1.38 -24.88 -13.14
N ASP A 270 -0.66 -24.96 -12.03
CA ASP A 270 -0.59 -26.15 -11.18
C ASP A 270 -0.29 -25.79 -9.72
N GLU A 271 -0.36 -26.78 -8.85
CA GLU A 271 -0.10 -26.65 -7.43
C GLU A 271 1.31 -26.11 -7.15
N LYS A 272 2.32 -26.56 -7.90
CA LYS A 272 3.72 -26.13 -7.74
C LYS A 272 3.85 -24.64 -8.02
N GLN A 273 3.21 -24.14 -9.08
CA GLN A 273 3.21 -22.71 -9.43
C GLN A 273 2.52 -21.87 -8.35
N SER A 274 1.42 -22.35 -7.78
CA SER A 274 0.75 -21.68 -6.64
C SER A 274 1.65 -21.62 -5.41
N ARG A 275 2.31 -22.72 -5.04
CA ARG A 275 3.25 -22.75 -3.91
C ARG A 275 4.41 -21.78 -4.10
N VAL A 276 5.04 -21.81 -5.27
CA VAL A 276 6.17 -20.92 -5.60
C VAL A 276 5.73 -19.46 -5.54
N SER A 277 4.56 -19.10 -6.08
CA SER A 277 4.08 -17.72 -6.06
C SER A 277 3.85 -17.20 -4.64
N LEU A 278 3.29 -18.01 -3.75
CA LEU A 278 3.10 -17.64 -2.34
C LEU A 278 4.43 -17.51 -1.59
N LEU A 279 5.34 -18.46 -1.73
CA LEU A 279 6.65 -18.38 -1.09
C LEU A 279 7.44 -17.16 -1.57
N MET A 280 7.43 -16.90 -2.86
CA MET A 280 8.06 -15.70 -3.42
C MET A 280 7.40 -14.41 -2.95
N ASN A 281 6.07 -14.39 -2.75
CA ASN A 281 5.40 -13.24 -2.13
C ASN A 281 5.94 -12.95 -0.73
N GLY A 282 6.13 -13.98 0.10
CA GLY A 282 6.73 -13.83 1.43
C GLY A 282 8.14 -13.25 1.38
N LEU A 283 8.96 -13.68 0.41
CA LEU A 283 10.34 -13.21 0.27
C LEU A 283 10.45 -11.80 -0.32
N VAL A 284 9.66 -11.49 -1.34
CA VAL A 284 9.76 -10.21 -2.09
C VAL A 284 9.08 -9.06 -1.36
N LYS A 285 7.98 -9.34 -0.66
CA LYS A 285 7.18 -8.29 0.01
C LYS A 285 7.94 -7.57 1.10
N VAL A 286 8.78 -8.27 1.86
CA VAL A 286 9.52 -7.66 2.98
C VAL A 286 10.56 -6.64 2.47
N PRO A 287 11.51 -6.98 1.56
CA PRO A 287 12.42 -5.99 0.99
C PRO A 287 11.71 -4.83 0.30
N LEU A 288 10.60 -5.11 -0.40
CA LEU A 288 9.80 -4.06 -1.01
C LEU A 288 9.27 -3.06 0.02
N GLN A 289 8.80 -3.55 1.16
CA GLN A 289 8.29 -2.68 2.23
C GLN A 289 9.40 -1.79 2.81
N PHE A 290 10.63 -2.30 2.91
CA PHE A 290 11.78 -1.48 3.26
C PHE A 290 11.99 -0.32 2.29
N LEU A 291 11.91 -0.55 0.99
CA LEU A 291 12.06 0.50 -0.02
C LEU A 291 10.96 1.57 0.09
N ILE A 292 9.71 1.14 0.33
CA ILE A 292 8.58 2.06 0.51
C ILE A 292 8.79 2.95 1.74
N LEU A 293 9.17 2.37 2.87
CA LEU A 293 9.39 3.10 4.12
C LEU A 293 10.62 4.00 4.04
N LEU A 294 11.65 3.61 3.31
CA LEU A 294 12.85 4.42 3.11
C LEU A 294 12.52 5.79 2.50
N ILE A 295 11.57 5.86 1.57
CA ILE A 295 11.12 7.14 1.01
C ILE A 295 10.60 8.06 2.11
N GLY A 296 9.85 7.53 3.08
CA GLY A 296 9.39 8.31 4.24
C GLY A 296 10.52 8.84 5.12
N CYS A 297 11.56 8.03 5.31
CA CYS A 297 12.76 8.45 6.05
C CYS A 297 13.57 9.53 5.30
N LEU A 298 13.64 9.43 3.96
CA LEU A 298 14.26 10.48 3.12
C LEU A 298 13.45 11.77 3.16
N LEU A 299 12.12 11.70 3.13
CA LEU A 299 11.25 12.86 3.31
C LEU A 299 11.40 13.47 4.71
N PHE A 300 11.59 12.66 5.75
CA PHE A 300 11.89 13.17 7.09
C PHE A 300 13.19 13.98 7.10
N ALA A 301 14.26 13.49 6.46
CA ALA A 301 15.51 14.22 6.32
C ALA A 301 15.30 15.51 5.50
N TYR A 302 14.60 15.47 4.39
CA TYR A 302 14.25 16.64 3.59
C TYR A 302 13.52 17.72 4.41
N TYR A 303 12.43 17.36 5.08
CA TYR A 303 11.66 18.29 5.92
C TYR A 303 12.36 18.66 7.25
N SER A 304 13.55 18.14 7.50
CA SER A 304 14.40 18.67 8.57
C SER A 304 15.06 19.99 8.19
N PHE A 305 15.33 20.22 6.89
CA PHE A 305 15.91 21.44 6.36
C PHE A 305 14.86 22.42 5.79
N PHE A 306 13.76 21.89 5.27
CA PHE A 306 12.72 22.68 4.59
C PHE A 306 11.45 22.76 5.42
N LYS A 307 10.70 23.84 5.21
CA LYS A 307 9.42 24.04 5.90
C LYS A 307 8.39 23.02 5.40
N ALA A 308 7.89 22.19 6.30
CA ALA A 308 6.74 21.36 6.03
C ALA A 308 5.46 22.24 6.02
N PRO A 309 4.42 21.91 5.22
CA PRO A 309 3.14 22.59 5.35
C PRO A 309 2.51 22.27 6.72
N ALA A 310 2.00 23.28 7.41
CA ALA A 310 1.26 23.06 8.65
C ALA A 310 -0.03 22.27 8.39
N PHE A 311 -0.66 22.53 7.24
CA PHE A 311 -1.83 21.84 6.75
C PHE A 311 -1.71 21.57 5.24
N PHE A 312 -1.96 20.33 4.82
CA PHE A 312 -1.72 19.91 3.43
C PHE A 312 -2.88 20.23 2.47
N ASN A 313 -4.11 20.38 2.98
CA ASN A 313 -5.31 20.60 2.17
C ASN A 313 -5.57 22.10 1.95
N GLN A 314 -4.99 22.64 0.88
CA GLN A 314 -5.11 24.06 0.53
C GLN A 314 -6.56 24.52 0.31
N ALA A 315 -7.45 23.65 -0.17
CA ALA A 315 -8.86 24.00 -0.38
C ALA A 315 -9.59 24.23 0.95
N GLN A 316 -9.30 23.42 1.96
CA GLN A 316 -9.85 23.59 3.31
C GLN A 316 -9.16 24.72 4.08
N GLU A 317 -7.88 24.98 3.84
CA GLU A 317 -7.15 26.10 4.46
C GLU A 317 -7.85 27.44 4.19
N GLN A 318 -8.27 27.68 2.95
CA GLN A 318 -9.02 28.87 2.60
C GLN A 318 -10.36 29.00 3.36
N GLN A 319 -11.05 27.87 3.56
CA GLN A 319 -12.28 27.83 4.33
C GLN A 319 -12.05 28.14 5.82
N VAL A 320 -10.98 27.59 6.41
CA VAL A 320 -10.59 27.88 7.79
C VAL A 320 -10.23 29.36 7.97
N LEU A 321 -9.47 29.92 7.02
CA LEU A 321 -9.11 31.36 7.05
C LEU A 321 -10.30 32.29 6.88
N ALA A 322 -11.41 31.82 6.30
CA ALA A 322 -12.68 32.56 6.19
C ALA A 322 -13.63 32.30 7.37
N SER A 323 -13.28 31.44 8.32
CA SER A 323 -14.11 31.03 9.46
C SER A 323 -13.75 31.77 10.75
N THR A 324 -14.51 31.53 11.83
CA THR A 324 -14.22 32.00 13.19
C THR A 324 -12.88 31.49 13.76
N TYR A 325 -12.34 30.42 13.21
CA TYR A 325 -11.06 29.81 13.63
C TYR A 325 -9.83 30.45 12.96
N ALA A 326 -9.99 31.46 12.13
CA ALA A 326 -8.89 32.09 11.37
C ALA A 326 -7.76 32.64 12.27
N THR A 327 -8.09 33.21 13.43
CA THR A 327 -7.09 33.75 14.35
C THR A 327 -6.27 32.62 14.99
N GLU A 328 -6.94 31.63 15.54
CA GLU A 328 -6.31 30.43 16.14
C GLU A 328 -5.40 29.71 15.14
N TYR A 329 -5.87 29.51 13.91
CA TYR A 329 -5.07 28.89 12.84
C TYR A 329 -3.81 29.70 12.51
N ARG A 330 -3.88 31.04 12.51
CA ARG A 330 -2.70 31.89 12.27
C ARG A 330 -1.69 31.81 13.42
N GLU A 331 -2.16 31.78 14.66
CA GLU A 331 -1.31 31.65 15.84
C GLU A 331 -0.57 30.31 15.85
N GLU A 332 -1.28 29.19 15.63
CA GLU A 332 -0.70 27.86 15.52
C GLU A 332 0.29 27.74 14.34
N THR A 333 -0.04 28.35 13.20
CA THR A 333 0.85 28.37 12.04
C THR A 333 2.12 29.20 12.31
N ALA A 334 2.02 30.28 13.07
CA ALA A 334 3.17 31.09 13.48
C ALA A 334 4.08 30.32 14.47
N ALA A 335 3.51 29.66 15.47
CA ALA A 335 4.23 28.81 16.41
C ALA A 335 4.92 27.64 15.68
N PHE A 336 4.22 26.99 14.77
CA PHE A 336 4.79 25.94 13.93
C PHE A 336 5.98 26.44 13.09
N THR A 337 5.89 27.67 12.55
CA THR A 337 6.98 28.27 11.75
C THR A 337 8.22 28.53 12.59
N GLN A 338 8.09 28.95 13.85
CA GLN A 338 9.22 29.12 14.77
C GLN A 338 9.88 27.77 15.09
N LEU A 339 9.11 26.72 15.37
CA LEU A 339 9.65 25.38 15.60
C LEU A 339 10.38 24.84 14.37
N GLN A 340 9.88 25.09 13.17
CA GLN A 340 10.55 24.70 11.93
C GLN A 340 11.89 25.41 11.72
N SER A 341 11.99 26.69 12.04
CA SER A 341 13.25 27.44 11.96
C SER A 341 14.31 26.84 12.90
N ARG A 342 13.93 26.56 14.14
CA ARG A 342 14.82 25.91 15.12
C ARG A 342 15.24 24.49 14.69
N LYS A 343 14.30 23.71 14.12
CA LYS A 343 14.59 22.38 13.56
C LYS A 343 15.62 22.46 12.43
N LYS A 344 15.52 23.45 11.55
CA LYS A 344 16.45 23.68 10.45
C LYS A 344 17.86 23.98 10.97
N GLU A 345 17.99 24.84 11.97
CA GLU A 345 19.28 25.16 12.60
C GLU A 345 19.94 23.90 13.17
N LEU A 346 19.19 23.09 13.93
CA LEU A 346 19.68 21.84 14.51
C LEU A 346 20.08 20.82 13.43
N ALA A 347 19.30 20.69 12.36
CA ALA A 347 19.62 19.79 11.26
C ALA A 347 20.88 20.23 10.50
N THR A 348 21.08 21.55 10.32
CA THR A 348 22.28 22.09 9.69
C THR A 348 23.52 21.86 10.58
N ALA A 349 23.40 22.08 11.89
CA ALA A 349 24.45 21.78 12.84
C ALA A 349 24.83 20.30 12.87
N LEU A 350 23.82 19.41 12.87
CA LEU A 350 24.03 17.97 12.79
C LEU A 350 24.74 17.57 11.49
N SER A 351 24.31 18.10 10.34
CA SER A 351 24.96 17.81 9.06
C SER A 351 26.41 18.25 9.01
N SER A 352 26.77 19.42 9.60
CA SER A 352 28.14 19.88 9.68
C SER A 352 29.00 19.04 10.64
N ALA A 353 28.41 18.49 11.69
CA ALA A 353 29.09 17.61 12.64
C ALA A 353 29.30 16.17 12.11
N LEU A 354 28.58 15.78 11.08
CA LEU A 354 28.70 14.45 10.43
C LEU A 354 29.78 14.44 9.31
N LYS A 355 30.22 15.61 8.87
CA LYS A 355 31.34 15.80 7.92
C LYS A 355 32.67 15.85 8.65
#